data_2ac4e5498bcf5c8f7b239020bae14555
#
_entry.id   2ac4e5498bcf5c8f7b239020bae14555
#
_cell.length_a   1.000
_cell.length_b   1.000
_cell.length_c   1.000
_cell.angle_alpha   90.00
_cell.angle_beta   90.00
_cell.angle_gamma   90.00
#
_symmetry.space_group_name_H-M   'P 1'
#
loop_
_entity.id
_entity.type
_entity.pdbx_description
1 polymer ?
#
loop_
_entity_poly.entity_id
_entity_poly.type
_entity_poly.pdbx_seq_one_letter_code
_entity_poly.pdbx_strand_id
1 'polypeptide(L)'
;METTKVVCNKEFQIDRVDSRLFGSGIYEPDNKNADEDGFRQDVIDRVKEMNVTTVRYPGGNFVSAYHWEDGVGAKEKRPHKLDLAWRSIETNEFGTNEFMKWAKKTNVNPIFTVNLGTRGVEDAAHYLEYCNFPSGTQYSDMRKSHGVDEPYGIKMWCLGNEMDGSWQIGHKSAEEYGKIAAETGKVMKLIDPDIELIVCGSSLSSMDTYPEWDMEVLDKTYDVADYLALHQYYAGQEKGTKTFLAQSVDMEEYIHTIRSVAQVIKQKKRSKKDMKFSVDEWGVWAVPSNTVNNEIDEKPWQIAPAISEQIYTLEDALLFAEMQMVIIRNADAIKIACQSLLTNISACIMTEKGGGHWLQTIYYPFYYFANYAKGIVLNVSSTGPVYDCKEFNNVPYVDSIVVWNDEDGELVFFAVNRDEDNKQKVSLQLSDFEVDSVIESIGMTAADKKMTNQFQHDAVKPETVDNVKLGNGEAKVVLKPLSFNVVRLRINQ
;
A
#
# COMPACT_ATOMS: atom_id res chain seq x y z
N MET A 1 -5.66 2.18 36.71
CA MET A 1 -5.28 2.08 35.29
C MET A 1 -5.22 3.51 34.77
N GLU A 2 -4.06 3.88 34.29
CA GLU A 2 -3.83 5.21 33.74
C GLU A 2 -4.63 5.37 32.45
N THR A 3 -5.04 6.60 32.15
CA THR A 3 -5.89 6.88 30.97
C THR A 3 -5.02 7.55 29.91
N THR A 4 -5.03 7.02 28.70
CA THR A 4 -4.42 7.65 27.55
C THR A 4 -5.23 8.90 27.18
N LYS A 5 -4.57 10.06 27.14
CA LYS A 5 -5.17 11.31 26.67
C LYS A 5 -4.73 11.59 25.24
N VAL A 6 -5.69 11.86 24.38
CA VAL A 6 -5.46 12.26 22.99
C VAL A 6 -6.08 13.65 22.82
N VAL A 7 -5.26 14.66 22.60
CA VAL A 7 -5.69 16.05 22.45
C VAL A 7 -5.82 16.36 20.97
N CYS A 8 -7.03 16.66 20.55
CA CYS A 8 -7.36 17.03 19.17
C CYS A 8 -7.58 18.55 19.09
N ASN A 9 -6.81 19.22 18.26
CA ASN A 9 -6.94 20.65 18.02
C ASN A 9 -7.18 20.88 16.53
N LYS A 10 -8.21 21.66 16.20
CA LYS A 10 -8.63 21.96 14.82
C LYS A 10 -7.56 22.71 14.03
N GLU A 11 -6.74 23.50 14.71
CA GLU A 11 -5.67 24.29 14.11
C GLU A 11 -4.40 23.46 13.83
N PHE A 12 -4.23 22.31 14.52
CA PHE A 12 -3.07 21.45 14.33
C PHE A 12 -3.38 20.35 13.32
N GLN A 13 -3.21 20.69 12.06
CA GLN A 13 -3.45 19.81 10.92
C GLN A 13 -2.12 19.32 10.35
N ILE A 14 -2.09 18.04 9.91
CA ILE A 14 -0.95 17.47 9.17
C ILE A 14 -1.14 17.76 7.68
N ASP A 15 -2.13 17.15 7.06
CA ASP A 15 -2.57 17.39 5.68
C ASP A 15 -3.87 16.61 5.43
N ARG A 16 -4.44 16.78 4.22
CA ARG A 16 -5.57 15.98 3.74
C ARG A 16 -5.06 14.60 3.29
N VAL A 17 -5.81 13.56 3.63
CA VAL A 17 -5.55 12.19 3.17
C VAL A 17 -5.69 12.13 1.65
N ASP A 18 -4.64 11.69 0.95
CA ASP A 18 -4.68 11.48 -0.49
C ASP A 18 -5.46 10.19 -0.81
N SER A 19 -6.34 10.24 -1.80
CA SER A 19 -7.14 9.08 -2.18
C SER A 19 -6.28 7.93 -2.75
N ARG A 20 -5.05 8.20 -3.21
CA ARG A 20 -4.12 7.22 -3.78
C ARG A 20 -3.44 6.30 -2.74
N LEU A 21 -3.86 6.35 -1.50
CA LEU A 21 -3.29 5.52 -0.42
C LEU A 21 -3.78 4.06 -0.40
N PHE A 22 -4.55 3.59 -1.42
CA PHE A 22 -5.23 2.28 -1.39
C PHE A 22 -5.23 1.58 -2.77
N GLY A 23 -4.58 0.39 -2.93
CA GLY A 23 -4.41 -0.28 -4.27
C GLY A 23 -4.19 -1.80 -4.42
N SER A 24 -4.59 -2.48 -5.56
CA SER A 24 -4.25 -3.77 -6.28
C SER A 24 -5.33 -4.62 -7.04
N GLY A 25 -5.11 -5.85 -7.77
CA GLY A 25 -6.11 -6.54 -8.65
C GLY A 25 -6.02 -8.03 -9.10
N ILE A 26 -7.05 -8.73 -9.82
CA ILE A 26 -7.05 -10.16 -10.28
C ILE A 26 -7.84 -10.58 -11.53
N TYR A 27 -7.43 -11.76 -12.16
CA TYR A 27 -7.95 -12.40 -13.36
C TYR A 27 -8.05 -13.92 -13.24
N GLU A 28 -9.23 -14.54 -13.53
CA GLU A 28 -9.47 -16.00 -13.57
C GLU A 28 -10.63 -16.33 -14.53
N PRO A 29 -10.37 -16.48 -15.86
CA PRO A 29 -11.41 -16.57 -16.89
C PRO A 29 -12.28 -17.82 -16.79
N ASP A 30 -11.77 -18.91 -16.25
CA ASP A 30 -12.52 -20.18 -16.12
C ASP A 30 -13.39 -20.25 -14.86
N ASN A 31 -13.41 -19.21 -14.02
CA ASN A 31 -14.23 -19.19 -12.82
C ASN A 31 -15.70 -18.95 -13.17
N LYS A 32 -16.60 -19.65 -12.46
CA LYS A 32 -18.07 -19.47 -12.62
C LYS A 32 -18.57 -18.02 -12.37
N ASN A 33 -17.79 -17.22 -11.63
CA ASN A 33 -18.07 -15.82 -11.36
C ASN A 33 -17.33 -14.86 -12.32
N ALA A 34 -16.62 -15.42 -13.35
CA ALA A 34 -15.95 -14.60 -14.34
C ALA A 34 -16.96 -13.93 -15.26
N ASP A 35 -16.68 -12.67 -15.60
CA ASP A 35 -17.41 -11.93 -16.62
C ASP A 35 -16.91 -12.29 -18.03
N GLU A 36 -17.43 -11.62 -19.06
CA GLU A 36 -17.05 -11.83 -20.46
C GLU A 36 -15.58 -11.54 -20.79
N ASP A 37 -14.92 -10.73 -19.95
CA ASP A 37 -13.49 -10.40 -20.07
C ASP A 37 -12.59 -11.36 -19.25
N GLY A 38 -13.18 -12.28 -18.47
CA GLY A 38 -12.47 -13.22 -17.60
C GLY A 38 -12.15 -12.68 -16.22
N PHE A 39 -12.77 -11.57 -15.79
CA PHE A 39 -12.58 -11.01 -14.47
C PHE A 39 -13.62 -11.53 -13.49
N ARG A 40 -13.18 -11.89 -12.32
CA ARG A 40 -14.07 -12.37 -11.25
C ARG A 40 -14.93 -11.22 -10.71
N GLN A 41 -16.22 -11.26 -11.00
CA GLN A 41 -17.17 -10.23 -10.56
C GLN A 41 -17.26 -10.16 -9.03
N ASP A 42 -17.22 -11.30 -8.36
CA ASP A 42 -17.24 -11.36 -6.88
C ASP A 42 -16.02 -10.68 -6.24
N VAL A 43 -14.85 -10.71 -6.89
CA VAL A 43 -13.65 -9.99 -6.46
C VAL A 43 -13.75 -8.50 -6.80
N ILE A 44 -14.24 -8.14 -8.00
CA ILE A 44 -14.50 -6.74 -8.38
C ILE A 44 -15.40 -6.06 -7.35
N ASP A 45 -16.45 -6.73 -6.89
CA ASP A 45 -17.37 -6.18 -5.91
C ASP A 45 -16.67 -5.91 -4.57
N ARG A 46 -15.78 -6.80 -4.13
CA ARG A 46 -14.98 -6.59 -2.91
C ARG A 46 -13.97 -5.45 -3.06
N VAL A 47 -13.33 -5.33 -4.22
CA VAL A 47 -12.40 -4.21 -4.51
C VAL A 47 -13.11 -2.88 -4.42
N LYS A 48 -14.32 -2.78 -4.97
CA LYS A 48 -15.16 -1.58 -4.87
C LYS A 48 -15.62 -1.30 -3.44
N GLU A 49 -16.04 -2.33 -2.72
CA GLU A 49 -16.44 -2.23 -1.31
C GLU A 49 -15.28 -1.74 -0.42
N MET A 50 -14.08 -2.25 -0.66
CA MET A 50 -12.87 -1.78 0.01
C MET A 50 -12.50 -0.34 -0.32
N ASN A 51 -13.12 0.25 -1.35
CA ASN A 51 -12.76 1.57 -1.85
C ASN A 51 -11.29 1.67 -2.27
N VAL A 52 -10.78 0.64 -2.95
CA VAL A 52 -9.45 0.65 -3.56
C VAL A 52 -9.42 1.72 -4.64
N THR A 53 -8.47 2.64 -4.57
CA THR A 53 -8.42 3.82 -5.46
C THR A 53 -7.29 3.79 -6.47
N THR A 54 -6.24 3.04 -6.18
CA THR A 54 -5.00 3.02 -6.98
C THR A 54 -4.44 1.61 -7.05
N VAL A 55 -3.92 1.22 -8.20
CA VAL A 55 -3.30 -0.10 -8.42
C VAL A 55 -2.03 0.02 -9.24
N ARG A 56 -0.95 -0.60 -8.78
CA ARG A 56 0.35 -0.63 -9.45
C ARG A 56 0.48 -1.88 -10.32
N TYR A 57 0.88 -1.70 -11.61
CA TYR A 57 0.99 -2.74 -12.62
C TYR A 57 2.25 -2.57 -13.50
N PRO A 58 2.90 -3.64 -13.98
CA PRO A 58 2.75 -5.04 -13.57
C PRO A 58 3.36 -5.30 -12.20
N GLY A 59 4.12 -4.33 -11.66
CA GLY A 59 4.62 -4.25 -10.30
C GLY A 59 5.60 -5.35 -9.88
N GLY A 60 6.20 -5.17 -8.70
CA GLY A 60 7.02 -6.16 -8.03
C GLY A 60 8.24 -6.64 -8.80
N ASN A 61 8.83 -7.75 -8.34
CA ASN A 61 10.04 -8.32 -8.93
C ASN A 61 9.88 -8.79 -10.37
N PHE A 62 8.66 -9.12 -10.77
CA PHE A 62 8.29 -9.55 -12.11
C PHE A 62 8.71 -8.55 -13.19
N VAL A 63 8.53 -7.23 -12.95
CA VAL A 63 8.73 -6.20 -13.99
C VAL A 63 10.14 -6.18 -14.56
N SER A 64 11.16 -6.50 -13.76
CA SER A 64 12.56 -6.35 -14.15
C SER A 64 13.04 -7.32 -15.22
N ALA A 65 12.25 -8.38 -15.52
CA ALA A 65 12.48 -9.29 -16.63
C ALA A 65 11.33 -9.30 -17.65
N TYR A 66 10.27 -8.51 -17.42
CA TYR A 66 9.08 -8.49 -18.25
C TYR A 66 9.24 -7.62 -19.49
N HIS A 67 8.74 -8.12 -20.61
CA HIS A 67 8.62 -7.42 -21.87
C HIS A 67 7.14 -7.10 -22.10
N TRP A 68 6.75 -5.85 -21.96
CA TRP A 68 5.36 -5.43 -22.04
C TRP A 68 4.69 -5.74 -23.38
N GLU A 69 5.47 -5.80 -24.47
CA GLU A 69 4.98 -6.14 -25.81
C GLU A 69 4.45 -7.58 -25.89
N ASP A 70 4.98 -8.50 -25.07
CA ASP A 70 4.51 -9.88 -25.00
C ASP A 70 3.09 -9.98 -24.44
N GLY A 71 2.66 -8.99 -23.63
CA GLY A 71 1.35 -8.93 -22.97
C GLY A 71 0.29 -8.11 -23.72
N VAL A 72 0.50 -7.73 -24.99
CA VAL A 72 -0.47 -6.94 -25.77
C VAL A 72 -0.85 -7.61 -27.08
N GLY A 73 -1.93 -7.16 -27.72
CA GLY A 73 -2.46 -7.75 -28.95
C GLY A 73 -3.27 -9.02 -28.71
N ALA A 74 -3.45 -9.81 -29.77
CA ALA A 74 -4.28 -11.01 -29.74
C ALA A 74 -3.67 -12.10 -28.83
N LYS A 75 -4.45 -12.58 -27.86
CA LYS A 75 -3.96 -13.49 -26.79
C LYS A 75 -3.32 -14.75 -27.35
N GLU A 76 -3.88 -15.32 -28.40
CA GLU A 76 -3.38 -16.55 -29.06
C GLU A 76 -2.02 -16.39 -29.77
N LYS A 77 -1.54 -15.15 -29.90
CA LYS A 77 -0.23 -14.81 -30.48
C LYS A 77 0.81 -14.46 -29.43
N ARG A 78 0.40 -14.33 -28.16
CA ARG A 78 1.31 -13.96 -27.08
C ARG A 78 2.18 -15.16 -26.68
N PRO A 79 3.49 -14.95 -26.47
CA PRO A 79 4.38 -16.04 -26.10
C PRO A 79 4.23 -16.42 -24.63
N HIS A 80 4.36 -17.71 -24.33
CA HIS A 80 4.68 -18.13 -22.96
C HIS A 80 6.14 -17.83 -22.67
N LYS A 81 6.42 -17.21 -21.53
CA LYS A 81 7.77 -16.80 -21.10
C LYS A 81 8.11 -17.38 -19.72
N LEU A 82 9.40 -17.49 -19.47
CA LEU A 82 9.87 -17.76 -18.11
C LEU A 82 9.79 -16.46 -17.30
N ASP A 83 9.06 -16.50 -16.22
CA ASP A 83 9.17 -15.52 -15.15
C ASP A 83 10.35 -15.93 -14.26
N LEU A 84 11.44 -15.21 -14.41
CA LEU A 84 12.70 -15.52 -13.71
C LEU A 84 12.67 -15.08 -12.24
N ALA A 85 11.82 -14.12 -11.89
CA ALA A 85 11.69 -13.64 -10.52
C ALA A 85 11.04 -14.71 -9.62
N TRP A 86 9.99 -15.36 -10.12
CA TRP A 86 9.20 -16.33 -9.36
C TRP A 86 9.31 -17.77 -9.87
N ARG A 87 10.23 -18.02 -10.82
CA ARG A 87 10.46 -19.35 -11.45
C ARG A 87 9.14 -20.01 -11.89
N SER A 88 8.28 -19.22 -12.52
CA SER A 88 7.00 -19.62 -13.06
C SER A 88 6.94 -19.46 -14.58
N ILE A 89 5.86 -19.93 -15.19
CA ILE A 89 5.59 -19.69 -16.61
C ILE A 89 4.53 -18.60 -16.69
N GLU A 90 4.92 -17.46 -17.29
CA GLU A 90 4.00 -16.41 -17.64
C GLU A 90 3.35 -16.69 -18.99
N THR A 91 2.02 -16.77 -19.00
CA THR A 91 1.24 -17.05 -20.21
C THR A 91 0.94 -15.81 -21.04
N ASN A 92 1.11 -14.63 -20.47
CA ASN A 92 0.77 -13.33 -21.05
C ASN A 92 -0.73 -13.19 -21.43
N GLU A 93 -1.61 -14.02 -20.90
CA GLU A 93 -3.07 -13.91 -21.13
C GLU A 93 -3.68 -12.64 -20.52
N PHE A 94 -3.03 -12.12 -19.48
CA PHE A 94 -3.35 -10.86 -18.84
C PHE A 94 -2.19 -9.89 -19.04
N GLY A 95 -2.45 -8.77 -19.71
CA GLY A 95 -1.47 -7.73 -19.99
C GLY A 95 -2.07 -6.34 -19.87
N THR A 96 -1.41 -5.37 -20.48
CA THR A 96 -1.78 -3.94 -20.40
C THR A 96 -3.25 -3.69 -20.74
N ASN A 97 -3.74 -4.29 -21.81
CA ASN A 97 -5.11 -4.00 -22.29
C ASN A 97 -6.17 -4.62 -21.36
N GLU A 98 -5.93 -5.81 -20.83
CA GLU A 98 -6.79 -6.46 -19.85
C GLU A 98 -6.76 -5.70 -18.52
N PHE A 99 -5.57 -5.28 -18.07
CA PHE A 99 -5.43 -4.50 -16.85
C PHE A 99 -6.21 -3.18 -16.95
N MET A 100 -6.11 -2.45 -18.05
CA MET A 100 -6.83 -1.18 -18.24
C MET A 100 -8.35 -1.37 -18.30
N LYS A 101 -8.84 -2.49 -18.87
CA LYS A 101 -10.27 -2.83 -18.82
C LYS A 101 -10.71 -3.09 -17.37
N TRP A 102 -9.94 -3.87 -16.63
CA TRP A 102 -10.20 -4.17 -15.23
C TRP A 102 -10.17 -2.89 -14.37
N ALA A 103 -9.17 -2.02 -14.54
CA ALA A 103 -9.06 -0.75 -13.85
C ALA A 103 -10.28 0.15 -14.07
N LYS A 104 -10.81 0.19 -15.30
CA LYS A 104 -12.05 0.91 -15.62
C LYS A 104 -13.27 0.29 -14.92
N LYS A 105 -13.37 -1.04 -14.86
CA LYS A 105 -14.48 -1.74 -14.18
C LYS A 105 -14.47 -1.52 -12.67
N THR A 106 -13.30 -1.43 -12.06
CA THR A 106 -13.13 -1.21 -10.62
C THR A 106 -13.06 0.26 -10.22
N ASN A 107 -12.90 1.16 -11.20
CA ASN A 107 -12.72 2.61 -11.00
C ASN A 107 -11.44 2.94 -10.22
N VAL A 108 -10.35 2.22 -10.50
CA VAL A 108 -9.04 2.48 -9.89
C VAL A 108 -8.13 3.28 -10.82
N ASN A 109 -7.24 4.07 -10.23
CA ASN A 109 -6.20 4.81 -10.95
C ASN A 109 -4.97 3.90 -11.16
N PRO A 110 -4.51 3.70 -12.40
CA PRO A 110 -3.34 2.87 -12.66
C PRO A 110 -2.03 3.59 -12.33
N ILE A 111 -1.10 2.86 -11.74
CA ILE A 111 0.32 3.19 -11.69
C ILE A 111 1.05 2.15 -12.52
N PHE A 112 1.80 2.58 -13.53
CA PHE A 112 2.55 1.67 -14.37
C PHE A 112 4.02 1.64 -13.97
N THR A 113 4.65 0.46 -14.09
CA THR A 113 6.07 0.28 -13.81
C THR A 113 6.79 -0.11 -15.08
N VAL A 114 7.91 0.57 -15.39
CA VAL A 114 8.78 0.24 -16.53
C VAL A 114 9.94 -0.66 -16.10
N ASN A 115 10.41 -1.50 -17.02
CA ASN A 115 11.53 -2.41 -16.79
C ASN A 115 12.87 -1.67 -16.88
N LEU A 116 13.49 -1.34 -15.74
CA LEU A 116 14.87 -0.84 -15.67
C LEU A 116 15.88 -1.89 -15.21
N GLY A 117 15.46 -3.15 -15.06
CA GLY A 117 16.35 -4.27 -14.77
C GLY A 117 17.10 -4.73 -16.03
N THR A 118 16.39 -5.40 -16.93
CA THR A 118 16.92 -5.96 -18.17
C THR A 118 16.75 -5.07 -19.40
N ARG A 119 15.92 -4.02 -19.30
CA ARG A 119 15.67 -3.03 -20.37
C ARG A 119 16.07 -1.61 -19.91
N GLY A 120 15.57 -0.57 -20.50
CA GLY A 120 16.01 0.78 -20.15
C GLY A 120 15.22 1.89 -20.84
N VAL A 121 15.90 3.00 -21.12
CA VAL A 121 15.30 4.28 -21.56
C VAL A 121 14.39 4.13 -22.79
N GLU A 122 14.86 3.42 -23.82
CA GLU A 122 14.13 3.25 -25.08
C GLU A 122 12.84 2.45 -24.87
N ASP A 123 12.92 1.36 -24.09
CA ASP A 123 11.75 0.53 -23.78
C ASP A 123 10.68 1.28 -23.00
N ALA A 124 11.09 2.05 -22.00
CA ALA A 124 10.18 2.88 -21.22
C ALA A 124 9.49 3.95 -22.10
N ALA A 125 10.23 4.55 -23.03
CA ALA A 125 9.68 5.49 -23.99
C ALA A 125 8.65 4.82 -24.91
N HIS A 126 8.93 3.65 -25.45
CA HIS A 126 8.02 2.87 -26.30
C HIS A 126 6.76 2.46 -25.56
N TYR A 127 6.88 2.07 -24.27
CA TYR A 127 5.73 1.70 -23.47
C TYR A 127 4.81 2.90 -23.18
N LEU A 128 5.41 4.05 -22.85
CA LEU A 128 4.64 5.30 -22.66
C LEU A 128 3.98 5.74 -23.99
N GLU A 129 4.69 5.66 -25.12
CA GLU A 129 4.15 5.96 -26.45
C GLU A 129 2.93 5.07 -26.75
N TYR A 130 3.05 3.75 -26.50
CA TYR A 130 1.93 2.82 -26.66
C TYR A 130 0.73 3.24 -25.81
N CYS A 131 0.94 3.62 -24.56
CA CYS A 131 -0.14 3.93 -23.63
C CYS A 131 -0.75 5.32 -23.84
N ASN A 132 0.08 6.35 -24.06
CA ASN A 132 -0.35 7.75 -23.94
C ASN A 132 -0.32 8.55 -25.24
N PHE A 133 0.46 8.12 -26.26
CA PHE A 133 0.56 8.93 -27.48
C PHE A 133 -0.68 8.74 -28.38
N PRO A 134 -1.25 9.81 -28.96
CA PRO A 134 -2.52 9.73 -29.66
C PRO A 134 -2.50 8.80 -30.89
N SER A 135 -1.67 9.07 -31.89
CA SER A 135 -1.56 8.27 -33.13
C SER A 135 -0.47 8.77 -34.06
N GLY A 136 -0.16 8.01 -35.11
CA GLY A 136 0.75 8.41 -36.16
C GLY A 136 2.21 8.05 -35.89
N THR A 137 2.44 7.23 -34.87
CA THR A 137 3.75 6.67 -34.52
C THR A 137 3.67 5.17 -34.33
N GLN A 138 4.80 4.47 -34.37
CA GLN A 138 4.87 3.01 -34.37
C GLN A 138 4.04 2.38 -33.25
N TYR A 139 4.23 2.80 -31.99
CA TYR A 139 3.57 2.16 -30.84
C TYR A 139 2.18 2.70 -30.57
N SER A 140 1.88 3.94 -30.90
CA SER A 140 0.52 4.46 -30.83
C SER A 140 -0.40 3.79 -31.88
N ASP A 141 0.12 3.55 -33.08
CA ASP A 141 -0.63 2.84 -34.13
C ASP A 141 -0.72 1.33 -33.82
N MET A 142 0.29 0.75 -33.14
CA MET A 142 0.22 -0.62 -32.61
C MET A 142 -0.94 -0.74 -31.60
N ARG A 143 -1.10 0.20 -30.63
CA ARG A 143 -2.25 0.21 -29.71
C ARG A 143 -3.57 0.18 -30.47
N LYS A 144 -3.71 1.04 -31.49
CA LYS A 144 -4.92 1.09 -32.32
C LYS A 144 -5.17 -0.21 -33.06
N SER A 145 -4.13 -0.86 -33.60
CA SER A 145 -4.25 -2.17 -34.25
C SER A 145 -4.69 -3.27 -33.28
N HIS A 146 -4.49 -3.08 -31.97
CA HIS A 146 -4.97 -3.95 -30.90
C HIS A 146 -6.41 -3.60 -30.43
N GLY A 147 -7.11 -2.71 -31.14
CA GLY A 147 -8.51 -2.35 -30.88
C GLY A 147 -8.70 -1.27 -29.82
N VAL A 148 -7.65 -0.52 -29.48
CA VAL A 148 -7.71 0.58 -28.51
C VAL A 148 -7.41 1.89 -29.23
N ASP A 149 -8.44 2.59 -29.66
CA ASP A 149 -8.33 3.82 -30.47
C ASP A 149 -7.76 4.99 -29.66
N GLU A 150 -8.30 5.22 -28.47
CA GLU A 150 -7.91 6.34 -27.61
C GLU A 150 -6.72 5.99 -26.70
N PRO A 151 -5.84 6.94 -26.37
CA PRO A 151 -4.81 6.77 -25.37
C PRO A 151 -5.40 6.42 -24.00
N TYR A 152 -4.69 5.63 -23.23
CA TYR A 152 -5.06 5.34 -21.84
C TYR A 152 -4.86 6.54 -20.91
N GLY A 153 -3.93 7.44 -21.23
CA GLY A 153 -3.66 8.64 -20.45
C GLY A 153 -3.13 8.34 -19.04
N ILE A 154 -2.27 7.32 -18.91
CA ILE A 154 -1.71 6.89 -17.63
C ILE A 154 -0.82 7.98 -17.08
N LYS A 155 -1.10 8.44 -15.85
CA LYS A 155 -0.41 9.58 -15.24
C LYS A 155 0.78 9.19 -14.39
N MET A 156 0.73 8.06 -13.68
CA MET A 156 1.75 7.66 -12.71
C MET A 156 2.60 6.51 -13.23
N TRP A 157 3.93 6.68 -13.15
CA TRP A 157 4.90 5.71 -13.69
C TRP A 157 6.05 5.48 -12.72
N CYS A 158 6.25 4.21 -12.30
CA CYS A 158 7.42 3.80 -11.53
C CYS A 158 8.59 3.47 -12.47
N LEU A 159 9.76 4.01 -12.16
CA LEU A 159 11.00 3.77 -12.89
C LEU A 159 11.75 2.57 -12.30
N GLY A 160 11.27 1.35 -12.57
CA GLY A 160 11.80 0.11 -12.00
C GLY A 160 11.13 -0.31 -10.69
N ASN A 161 11.65 -1.37 -10.07
CA ASN A 161 11.21 -1.95 -8.81
C ASN A 161 12.41 -2.45 -8.01
N GLU A 162 12.53 -2.07 -6.72
CA GLU A 162 13.52 -2.60 -5.77
C GLU A 162 14.95 -2.72 -6.33
N MET A 163 15.40 -1.70 -7.04
CA MET A 163 16.65 -1.77 -7.80
C MET A 163 17.92 -1.84 -6.94
N ASP A 164 17.81 -1.63 -5.62
CA ASP A 164 18.83 -1.83 -4.60
C ASP A 164 18.95 -3.29 -4.13
N GLY A 165 17.90 -4.09 -4.32
CA GLY A 165 17.82 -5.46 -3.80
C GLY A 165 18.61 -6.45 -4.63
N SER A 166 19.48 -7.25 -4.01
CA SER A 166 20.25 -8.30 -4.69
C SER A 166 19.38 -9.43 -5.27
N TRP A 167 18.14 -9.56 -4.82
CA TRP A 167 17.13 -10.48 -5.35
C TRP A 167 16.51 -9.99 -6.66
N GLN A 168 16.60 -8.69 -6.95
CA GLN A 168 15.97 -8.08 -8.12
C GLN A 168 16.82 -8.37 -9.37
N ILE A 169 16.17 -8.86 -10.44
CA ILE A 169 16.86 -9.12 -11.71
C ILE A 169 17.35 -7.79 -12.30
N GLY A 170 18.65 -7.74 -12.58
CA GLY A 170 19.28 -6.54 -13.08
C GLY A 170 19.40 -5.41 -12.07
N HIS A 171 19.43 -5.73 -10.75
CA HIS A 171 19.70 -4.76 -9.70
C HIS A 171 20.98 -3.95 -9.99
N LYS A 172 21.09 -2.79 -9.40
CA LYS A 172 22.14 -1.81 -9.72
C LYS A 172 22.71 -1.19 -8.46
N SER A 173 23.88 -0.59 -8.57
CA SER A 173 24.31 0.38 -7.57
C SER A 173 23.43 1.64 -7.61
N ALA A 174 23.40 2.41 -6.54
CA ALA A 174 22.64 3.65 -6.45
C ALA A 174 23.02 4.65 -7.56
N GLU A 175 24.33 4.72 -7.89
CA GLU A 175 24.84 5.59 -8.96
C GLU A 175 24.34 5.15 -10.34
N GLU A 176 24.41 3.85 -10.67
CA GLU A 176 23.94 3.30 -11.94
C GLU A 176 22.43 3.45 -12.10
N TYR A 177 21.68 3.13 -11.05
CA TYR A 177 20.24 3.29 -11.07
C TYR A 177 19.82 4.75 -11.18
N GLY A 178 20.41 5.62 -10.38
CA GLY A 178 20.11 7.06 -10.43
C GLY A 178 20.34 7.68 -11.82
N LYS A 179 21.42 7.28 -12.51
CA LYS A 179 21.71 7.74 -13.89
C LYS A 179 20.67 7.25 -14.89
N ILE A 180 20.35 5.95 -14.91
CA ILE A 180 19.38 5.41 -15.87
C ILE A 180 17.98 5.93 -15.58
N ALA A 181 17.58 6.05 -14.32
CA ALA A 181 16.27 6.58 -13.93
C ALA A 181 16.12 8.07 -14.34
N ALA A 182 17.16 8.88 -14.15
CA ALA A 182 17.15 10.28 -14.57
C ALA A 182 16.97 10.44 -16.08
N GLU A 183 17.72 9.68 -16.89
CA GLU A 183 17.59 9.73 -18.36
C GLU A 183 16.25 9.16 -18.83
N THR A 184 15.75 8.07 -18.20
CA THR A 184 14.43 7.53 -18.50
C THR A 184 13.34 8.55 -18.21
N GLY A 185 13.36 9.17 -17.04
CA GLY A 185 12.37 10.19 -16.66
C GLY A 185 12.37 11.40 -17.58
N LYS A 186 13.56 11.86 -17.99
CA LYS A 186 13.71 12.95 -18.95
C LYS A 186 13.08 12.60 -20.30
N VAL A 187 13.34 11.41 -20.84
CA VAL A 187 12.79 10.99 -22.14
C VAL A 187 11.27 10.81 -22.04
N MET A 188 10.78 10.18 -20.97
CA MET A 188 9.34 10.01 -20.78
C MET A 188 8.61 11.36 -20.67
N LYS A 189 9.14 12.34 -19.93
CA LYS A 189 8.55 13.69 -19.83
C LYS A 189 8.67 14.52 -21.12
N LEU A 190 9.52 14.15 -22.08
CA LEU A 190 9.51 14.74 -23.43
C LEU A 190 8.33 14.21 -24.27
N ILE A 191 7.87 12.98 -24.03
CA ILE A 191 6.73 12.35 -24.70
C ILE A 191 5.41 12.87 -24.11
N ASP A 192 5.29 12.82 -22.78
CA ASP A 192 4.13 13.32 -22.03
C ASP A 192 4.62 14.10 -20.79
N PRO A 193 4.61 15.44 -20.83
CA PRO A 193 5.10 16.28 -19.73
C PRO A 193 4.24 16.24 -18.48
N ASP A 194 3.00 15.74 -18.57
CA ASP A 194 2.01 15.74 -17.49
C ASP A 194 2.03 14.45 -16.66
N ILE A 195 2.96 13.53 -16.92
CA ILE A 195 3.11 12.31 -16.12
C ILE A 195 3.82 12.60 -14.81
N GLU A 196 3.49 11.81 -13.79
CA GLU A 196 4.14 11.80 -12.48
C GLU A 196 5.08 10.58 -12.38
N LEU A 197 6.33 10.81 -11.99
CA LEU A 197 7.38 9.79 -11.97
C LEU A 197 7.76 9.41 -10.54
N ILE A 198 7.80 8.10 -10.30
CA ILE A 198 8.17 7.49 -9.03
C ILE A 198 9.52 6.77 -9.23
N VAL A 199 10.56 7.17 -8.49
CA VAL A 199 11.87 6.50 -8.51
C VAL A 199 12.04 5.57 -7.33
N CYS A 200 12.77 4.46 -7.48
CA CYS A 200 13.02 3.51 -6.40
C CYS A 200 13.88 4.14 -5.30
N GLY A 201 13.34 4.20 -4.10
CA GLY A 201 14.09 4.36 -2.88
C GLY A 201 14.51 3.01 -2.30
N SER A 202 14.90 2.96 -1.04
CA SER A 202 15.29 1.73 -0.36
C SER A 202 14.12 0.75 -0.26
N SER A 203 14.42 -0.52 -0.56
CA SER A 203 13.43 -1.61 -0.50
C SER A 203 13.02 -1.99 0.92
N LEU A 204 13.84 -1.68 1.92
CA LEU A 204 13.57 -1.88 3.36
C LEU A 204 14.46 -0.93 4.17
N SER A 205 14.01 -0.56 5.37
CA SER A 205 14.85 0.16 6.35
C SER A 205 16.08 -0.62 6.80
N SER A 206 16.07 -1.94 6.63
CA SER A 206 17.16 -2.85 7.02
C SER A 206 18.18 -3.15 5.92
N MET A 207 18.09 -2.51 4.75
CA MET A 207 19.07 -2.68 3.68
C MET A 207 20.43 -2.11 4.07
N ASP A 208 21.51 -2.83 3.73
CA ASP A 208 22.89 -2.36 3.96
C ASP A 208 23.21 -1.06 3.24
N THR A 209 22.46 -0.74 2.19
CA THR A 209 22.58 0.48 1.38
C THR A 209 21.73 1.64 1.88
N TYR A 210 20.87 1.42 2.86
CA TYR A 210 20.04 2.46 3.48
C TYR A 210 20.83 3.26 4.52
N PRO A 211 20.70 4.60 4.60
CA PRO A 211 19.91 5.48 3.72
C PRO A 211 20.72 6.11 2.56
N GLU A 212 21.96 5.66 2.33
CA GLU A 212 22.84 6.20 1.30
C GLU A 212 22.29 6.01 -0.11
N TRP A 213 21.57 4.90 -0.36
CA TRP A 213 20.86 4.65 -1.60
C TRP A 213 19.92 5.80 -1.95
N ASP A 214 19.07 6.18 -1.02
CA ASP A 214 18.07 7.23 -1.23
C ASP A 214 18.73 8.60 -1.49
N MET A 215 19.84 8.88 -0.79
CA MET A 215 20.60 10.10 -0.97
C MET A 215 21.19 10.19 -2.39
N GLU A 216 21.84 9.14 -2.86
CA GLU A 216 22.49 9.10 -4.18
C GLU A 216 21.44 9.11 -5.30
N VAL A 217 20.37 8.33 -5.17
CA VAL A 217 19.28 8.30 -6.17
C VAL A 217 18.62 9.66 -6.28
N LEU A 218 18.24 10.28 -5.16
CA LEU A 218 17.65 11.61 -5.17
C LEU A 218 18.62 12.67 -5.73
N ASP A 219 19.91 12.56 -5.48
CA ASP A 219 20.89 13.49 -6.05
C ASP A 219 20.89 13.46 -7.59
N LYS A 220 20.63 12.32 -8.21
CA LYS A 220 20.55 12.18 -9.68
C LYS A 220 19.17 12.53 -10.24
N THR A 221 18.10 12.20 -9.53
CA THR A 221 16.73 12.18 -10.07
C THR A 221 15.83 13.33 -9.61
N TYR A 222 16.28 14.18 -8.68
CA TYR A 222 15.44 15.18 -8.02
C TYR A 222 14.66 16.08 -8.98
N ASP A 223 15.26 16.41 -10.12
CA ASP A 223 14.65 17.32 -11.10
C ASP A 223 13.53 16.65 -11.91
N VAL A 224 13.60 15.34 -12.11
CA VAL A 224 12.65 14.59 -12.94
C VAL A 224 11.61 13.81 -12.12
N ALA A 225 11.98 13.32 -10.94
CA ALA A 225 11.10 12.53 -10.07
C ALA A 225 10.08 13.41 -9.36
N ASP A 226 8.85 12.94 -9.25
CA ASP A 226 7.78 13.54 -8.45
C ASP A 226 7.70 12.88 -7.07
N TYR A 227 8.00 11.57 -7.02
CA TYR A 227 7.98 10.75 -5.80
C TYR A 227 9.23 9.89 -5.69
N LEU A 228 9.64 9.64 -4.43
CA LEU A 228 10.56 8.55 -4.07
C LEU A 228 9.72 7.38 -3.51
N ALA A 229 9.89 6.19 -4.09
CA ALA A 229 9.26 4.98 -3.59
C ALA A 229 9.93 4.51 -2.30
N LEU A 230 9.15 4.03 -1.36
CA LEU A 230 9.59 3.38 -0.13
C LEU A 230 8.84 2.06 0.01
N HIS A 231 9.56 0.98 0.30
CA HIS A 231 8.97 -0.30 0.63
C HIS A 231 9.23 -0.66 2.07
N GLN A 232 8.30 -1.35 2.72
CA GLN A 232 8.52 -1.85 4.07
C GLN A 232 7.63 -3.06 4.39
N TYR A 233 8.25 -4.14 4.81
CA TYR A 233 7.60 -5.33 5.31
C TYR A 233 8.09 -5.68 6.70
N TYR A 234 7.17 -6.08 7.58
CA TYR A 234 7.51 -6.54 8.91
C TYR A 234 7.12 -8.00 9.12
N ALA A 235 8.02 -8.73 9.75
CA ALA A 235 7.86 -10.09 10.22
C ALA A 235 8.29 -10.18 11.70
N GLY A 236 8.35 -11.37 12.28
CA GLY A 236 8.93 -11.53 13.61
C GLY A 236 7.90 -11.79 14.70
N GLN A 237 6.78 -12.44 14.35
CA GLN A 237 5.78 -12.89 15.33
C GLN A 237 6.38 -13.76 16.45
N GLU A 238 7.50 -14.44 16.18
CA GLU A 238 8.27 -15.23 17.16
C GLU A 238 9.00 -14.37 18.20
N LYS A 239 9.17 -13.06 17.95
CA LYS A 239 9.78 -12.13 18.92
C LYS A 239 8.83 -11.76 20.06
N GLY A 240 7.57 -12.19 19.98
CA GLY A 240 6.49 -11.89 20.92
C GLY A 240 5.72 -10.61 20.55
N THR A 241 4.46 -10.59 20.92
CA THR A 241 3.47 -9.56 20.52
C THR A 241 3.92 -8.13 20.79
N LYS A 242 4.51 -7.86 21.95
CA LYS A 242 4.97 -6.51 22.30
C LYS A 242 6.02 -5.98 21.33
N THR A 243 7.01 -6.81 20.99
CA THR A 243 8.04 -6.42 20.03
C THR A 243 7.49 -6.38 18.60
N PHE A 244 6.62 -7.31 18.25
CA PHE A 244 6.03 -7.39 16.92
C PHE A 244 5.16 -6.16 16.62
N LEU A 245 4.26 -5.78 17.53
CA LEU A 245 3.41 -4.59 17.34
C LEU A 245 4.19 -3.27 17.46
N ALA A 246 5.33 -3.25 18.13
CA ALA A 246 6.16 -2.05 18.21
C ALA A 246 6.89 -1.70 16.89
N GLN A 247 6.88 -2.56 15.88
CA GLN A 247 7.56 -2.32 14.61
C GLN A 247 6.99 -1.13 13.83
N SER A 248 5.76 -0.70 14.11
CA SER A 248 5.22 0.55 13.57
C SER A 248 6.03 1.79 13.99
N VAL A 249 6.76 1.73 15.11
CA VAL A 249 7.69 2.80 15.53
C VAL A 249 8.88 2.88 14.58
N ASP A 250 9.44 1.73 14.17
CA ASP A 250 10.52 1.69 13.16
C ASP A 250 10.06 2.29 11.82
N MET A 251 8.83 1.99 11.40
CA MET A 251 8.27 2.57 10.16
C MET A 251 8.17 4.11 10.23
N GLU A 252 7.79 4.66 11.38
CA GLU A 252 7.74 6.11 11.60
C GLU A 252 9.16 6.71 11.49
N GLU A 253 10.16 6.09 12.14
CA GLU A 253 11.55 6.53 12.08
C GLU A 253 12.14 6.40 10.67
N TYR A 254 11.81 5.33 9.94
CA TYR A 254 12.20 5.15 8.54
C TYR A 254 11.71 6.32 7.66
N ILE A 255 10.43 6.63 7.73
CA ILE A 255 9.84 7.73 6.96
C ILE A 255 10.48 9.09 7.35
N HIS A 256 10.67 9.36 8.64
CA HIS A 256 11.30 10.59 9.12
C HIS A 256 12.76 10.73 8.64
N THR A 257 13.50 9.64 8.61
CA THR A 257 14.88 9.62 8.11
C THR A 257 14.91 9.98 6.62
N ILE A 258 14.07 9.35 5.81
CA ILE A 258 14.03 9.62 4.36
C ILE A 258 13.53 11.03 4.07
N ARG A 259 12.57 11.57 4.83
CA ARG A 259 12.18 12.99 4.76
C ARG A 259 13.38 13.91 5.00
N SER A 260 14.23 13.57 5.96
CA SER A 260 15.45 14.34 6.27
C SER A 260 16.46 14.26 5.12
N VAL A 261 16.65 13.07 4.54
CA VAL A 261 17.50 12.87 3.33
C VAL A 261 16.97 13.73 2.17
N ALA A 262 15.69 13.69 1.88
CA ALA A 262 15.09 14.49 0.82
C ALA A 262 15.27 16.00 1.04
N GLN A 263 15.17 16.45 2.31
CA GLN A 263 15.41 17.86 2.66
C GLN A 263 16.87 18.26 2.45
N VAL A 264 17.85 17.41 2.76
CA VAL A 264 19.26 17.65 2.49
C VAL A 264 19.51 17.82 0.99
N ILE A 265 18.96 16.92 0.17
CA ILE A 265 19.12 16.98 -1.28
C ILE A 265 18.42 18.23 -1.87
N LYS A 266 17.22 18.56 -1.37
CA LYS A 266 16.52 19.80 -1.75
C LYS A 266 17.41 21.02 -1.56
N GLN A 267 18.07 21.15 -0.41
CA GLN A 267 18.99 22.28 -0.12
C GLN A 267 20.23 22.25 -1.03
N LYS A 268 20.82 21.06 -1.23
CA LYS A 268 21.95 20.86 -2.15
C LYS A 268 21.62 21.31 -3.57
N LYS A 269 20.43 20.95 -4.07
CA LYS A 269 19.91 21.30 -5.40
C LYS A 269 19.37 22.74 -5.49
N ARG A 270 19.21 23.43 -4.37
CA ARG A 270 18.53 24.74 -4.27
C ARG A 270 17.14 24.72 -4.91
N SER A 271 16.46 23.58 -4.80
CA SER A 271 15.13 23.36 -5.36
C SER A 271 14.04 23.98 -4.49
N LYS A 272 12.95 24.46 -5.13
CA LYS A 272 11.72 24.86 -4.43
C LYS A 272 10.74 23.68 -4.26
N LYS A 273 10.94 22.60 -5.00
CA LYS A 273 10.09 21.40 -4.95
C LYS A 273 10.33 20.65 -3.64
N ASP A 274 9.27 20.22 -2.98
CA ASP A 274 9.31 19.24 -1.90
C ASP A 274 9.11 17.85 -2.49
N MET A 275 10.09 16.95 -2.29
CA MET A 275 9.96 15.56 -2.70
C MET A 275 8.83 14.92 -1.90
N LYS A 276 7.91 14.26 -2.59
CA LYS A 276 6.85 13.46 -1.99
C LYS A 276 7.22 11.98 -2.05
N PHE A 277 6.50 11.15 -1.31
CA PHE A 277 6.79 9.72 -1.19
C PHE A 277 5.63 8.88 -1.67
N SER A 278 5.99 7.73 -2.25
CA SER A 278 5.11 6.63 -2.57
C SER A 278 5.52 5.42 -1.71
N VAL A 279 4.67 4.96 -0.82
CA VAL A 279 4.86 3.68 -0.11
C VAL A 279 4.16 2.62 -0.94
N ASP A 280 4.73 2.28 -2.09
CA ASP A 280 4.06 1.50 -3.13
C ASP A 280 4.23 -0.03 -3.00
N GLU A 281 4.93 -0.47 -1.96
CA GLU A 281 4.82 -1.82 -1.39
C GLU A 281 4.96 -1.77 0.14
N TRP A 282 3.99 -2.29 0.85
CA TRP A 282 4.05 -2.43 2.30
C TRP A 282 3.12 -3.54 2.79
N GLY A 283 3.44 -4.09 3.96
CA GLY A 283 2.60 -5.11 4.58
C GLY A 283 3.30 -5.90 5.68
N VAL A 284 2.61 -6.93 6.15
CA VAL A 284 3.10 -7.89 7.14
C VAL A 284 3.45 -9.19 6.46
N TRP A 285 4.61 -9.77 6.78
CA TRP A 285 5.00 -11.12 6.45
C TRP A 285 4.55 -12.06 7.57
N ALA A 286 3.43 -12.75 7.37
CA ALA A 286 2.88 -13.69 8.37
C ALA A 286 3.66 -15.01 8.44
N VAL A 287 4.32 -15.39 7.33
CA VAL A 287 5.13 -16.60 7.23
C VAL A 287 6.59 -16.19 6.97
N PRO A 288 7.58 -16.85 7.59
CA PRO A 288 8.99 -16.56 7.32
C PRO A 288 9.30 -16.63 5.82
N SER A 289 10.05 -15.66 5.32
CA SER A 289 10.35 -15.52 3.88
C SER A 289 11.00 -16.76 3.24
N ASN A 290 11.73 -17.54 4.05
CA ASN A 290 12.35 -18.79 3.61
C ASN A 290 11.37 -19.96 3.38
N THR A 291 10.11 -19.84 3.84
CA THR A 291 9.07 -20.87 3.64
C THR A 291 8.07 -20.49 2.55
N VAL A 292 8.01 -19.21 2.19
CA VAL A 292 7.04 -18.64 1.25
C VAL A 292 7.18 -19.20 -0.17
N ASN A 293 8.38 -19.63 -0.55
CA ASN A 293 8.70 -20.10 -1.90
C ASN A 293 9.03 -21.61 -1.97
N ASN A 294 8.78 -22.38 -0.90
CA ASN A 294 9.14 -23.80 -0.87
C ASN A 294 8.50 -24.59 -2.03
N GLU A 295 7.26 -24.32 -2.40
CA GLU A 295 6.61 -25.00 -3.52
C GLU A 295 7.27 -24.67 -4.87
N ILE A 296 7.72 -23.43 -5.06
CA ILE A 296 8.44 -23.00 -6.24
C ILE A 296 9.81 -23.68 -6.32
N ASP A 297 10.48 -23.85 -5.19
CA ASP A 297 11.77 -24.52 -5.11
C ASP A 297 11.66 -26.02 -5.41
N GLU A 298 10.60 -26.66 -4.92
CA GLU A 298 10.33 -28.08 -5.17
C GLU A 298 9.82 -28.36 -6.59
N LYS A 299 8.99 -27.46 -7.14
CA LYS A 299 8.32 -27.61 -8.44
C LYS A 299 8.35 -26.31 -9.24
N PRO A 300 9.53 -25.89 -9.73
CA PRO A 300 9.63 -24.67 -10.54
C PRO A 300 8.91 -24.80 -11.88
N TRP A 301 8.66 -23.64 -12.50
CA TRP A 301 8.10 -23.51 -13.85
C TRP A 301 6.66 -24.01 -13.98
N GLN A 302 5.86 -23.81 -12.97
CA GLN A 302 4.42 -24.01 -13.05
C GLN A 302 3.73 -22.74 -13.58
N ILE A 303 2.55 -22.92 -14.18
CA ILE A 303 1.65 -21.81 -14.52
C ILE A 303 0.88 -21.43 -13.25
N ALA A 304 0.92 -20.15 -12.89
CA ALA A 304 0.23 -19.59 -11.73
C ALA A 304 0.38 -20.42 -10.43
N PRO A 305 1.62 -20.70 -9.99
CA PRO A 305 1.85 -21.41 -8.72
C PRO A 305 1.36 -20.55 -7.53
N ALA A 306 1.07 -21.21 -6.42
CA ALA A 306 0.83 -20.51 -5.15
C ALA A 306 2.14 -19.89 -4.67
N ILE A 307 2.18 -18.54 -4.65
CA ILE A 307 3.34 -17.74 -4.26
C ILE A 307 2.94 -16.85 -3.09
N SER A 308 3.68 -16.88 -1.98
CA SER A 308 3.45 -15.96 -0.86
C SER A 308 1.96 -15.87 -0.44
N GLU A 309 1.25 -16.98 -0.50
CA GLU A 309 -0.14 -17.06 -0.05
C GLU A 309 -0.20 -17.07 1.48
N GLN A 310 -0.07 -15.90 2.08
CA GLN A 310 0.01 -15.74 3.51
C GLN A 310 -1.37 -15.77 4.16
N ILE A 311 -1.48 -16.38 5.34
CA ILE A 311 -2.68 -16.40 6.15
C ILE A 311 -2.47 -15.52 7.38
N TYR A 312 -3.26 -14.49 7.51
CA TYR A 312 -3.10 -13.46 8.53
C TYR A 312 -3.94 -13.72 9.77
N THR A 313 -3.29 -13.56 10.93
CA THR A 313 -3.90 -13.62 12.25
C THR A 313 -4.51 -12.27 12.66
N LEU A 314 -5.17 -12.23 13.84
CA LEU A 314 -5.54 -10.95 14.45
C LEU A 314 -4.30 -10.08 14.72
N GLU A 315 -3.22 -10.68 15.26
CA GLU A 315 -1.98 -9.96 15.60
C GLU A 315 -1.37 -9.28 14.37
N ASP A 316 -1.36 -9.98 13.22
CA ASP A 316 -0.91 -9.41 11.95
C ASP A 316 -1.79 -8.24 11.50
N ALA A 317 -3.10 -8.34 11.69
CA ALA A 317 -4.04 -7.26 11.35
C ALA A 317 -3.87 -6.03 12.23
N LEU A 318 -3.46 -6.18 13.49
CA LEU A 318 -3.17 -5.05 14.37
C LEU A 318 -1.92 -4.29 13.91
N LEU A 319 -0.82 -4.99 13.62
CA LEU A 319 0.38 -4.33 13.06
C LEU A 319 0.08 -3.69 11.70
N PHE A 320 -0.68 -4.37 10.85
CA PHE A 320 -1.12 -3.83 9.56
C PHE A 320 -1.89 -2.51 9.72
N ALA A 321 -2.81 -2.45 10.70
CA ALA A 321 -3.55 -1.22 11.03
C ALA A 321 -2.62 -0.10 11.50
N GLU A 322 -1.61 -0.42 12.30
CA GLU A 322 -0.62 0.55 12.79
C GLU A 322 0.27 1.08 11.66
N MET A 323 0.73 0.22 10.75
CA MET A 323 1.48 0.65 9.56
C MET A 323 0.64 1.63 8.72
N GLN A 324 -0.65 1.35 8.56
CA GLN A 324 -1.55 2.24 7.83
C GLN A 324 -1.78 3.56 8.57
N MET A 325 -1.85 3.55 9.90
CA MET A 325 -1.90 4.79 10.69
C MET A 325 -0.61 5.62 10.55
N VAL A 326 0.56 4.99 10.48
CA VAL A 326 1.84 5.66 10.22
C VAL A 326 1.81 6.34 8.85
N ILE A 327 1.36 5.65 7.80
CA ILE A 327 1.23 6.22 6.45
C ILE A 327 0.31 7.45 6.48
N ILE A 328 -0.87 7.34 7.09
CA ILE A 328 -1.86 8.43 7.15
C ILE A 328 -1.35 9.59 8.02
N ARG A 329 -0.66 9.31 9.11
CA ARG A 329 -0.02 10.33 9.98
C ARG A 329 1.01 11.17 9.24
N ASN A 330 1.60 10.64 8.19
CA ASN A 330 2.57 11.30 7.32
C ASN A 330 1.95 11.81 6.00
N ALA A 331 0.64 12.09 5.95
CA ALA A 331 -0.09 12.50 4.74
C ALA A 331 0.44 13.78 4.08
N ASP A 332 1.16 14.64 4.81
CA ASP A 332 1.85 15.82 4.27
C ASP A 332 2.98 15.44 3.30
N ALA A 333 3.62 14.29 3.50
CA ALA A 333 4.74 13.80 2.72
C ALA A 333 4.36 12.60 1.82
N ILE A 334 3.60 11.65 2.33
CA ILE A 334 3.17 10.44 1.60
C ILE A 334 1.88 10.73 0.85
N LYS A 335 1.89 10.54 -0.47
CA LYS A 335 0.73 10.80 -1.35
C LYS A 335 0.19 9.55 -2.01
N ILE A 336 0.98 8.49 -2.05
CA ILE A 336 0.63 7.20 -2.64
C ILE A 336 1.01 6.11 -1.65
N ALA A 337 0.13 5.12 -1.47
CA ALA A 337 0.48 3.89 -0.78
C ALA A 337 -0.28 2.71 -1.40
N CYS A 338 0.45 1.64 -1.75
CA CYS A 338 -0.12 0.42 -2.28
C CYS A 338 0.26 -0.73 -1.37
N GLN A 339 -0.74 -1.31 -0.70
CA GLN A 339 -0.54 -2.56 0.02
C GLN A 339 -0.14 -3.64 -0.99
N SER A 340 0.86 -4.44 -0.62
CA SER A 340 1.40 -5.46 -1.48
C SER A 340 0.35 -6.51 -1.78
N LEU A 341 -0.15 -6.46 -2.99
CA LEU A 341 -1.15 -7.29 -3.64
C LEU A 341 -2.53 -7.34 -2.95
N LEU A 342 -3.56 -7.40 -3.77
CA LEU A 342 -4.95 -7.36 -3.33
C LEU A 342 -5.48 -8.75 -3.04
N THR A 343 -5.03 -9.73 -3.81
CA THR A 343 -5.65 -11.03 -3.81
C THR A 343 -4.60 -12.15 -3.87
N ASN A 344 -4.80 -13.17 -3.04
CA ASN A 344 -4.01 -14.37 -2.85
C ASN A 344 -2.60 -14.12 -2.29
N ILE A 345 -1.76 -13.37 -2.99
CA ILE A 345 -0.37 -13.13 -2.61
C ILE A 345 -0.32 -12.00 -1.58
N SER A 346 0.06 -12.29 -0.32
CA SER A 346 0.15 -11.31 0.78
C SER A 346 -1.06 -10.36 0.87
N ALA A 347 -2.27 -10.89 0.74
CA ALA A 347 -3.44 -10.15 0.29
C ALA A 347 -4.58 -10.06 1.29
N CYS A 348 -5.43 -9.04 1.11
CA CYS A 348 -6.68 -8.85 1.85
C CYS A 348 -7.75 -9.88 1.48
N ILE A 349 -7.78 -10.33 0.21
CA ILE A 349 -8.80 -11.23 -0.34
C ILE A 349 -8.11 -12.53 -0.78
N MET A 350 -8.63 -13.66 -0.36
CA MET A 350 -8.20 -14.97 -0.82
C MET A 350 -9.26 -15.59 -1.70
N THR A 351 -8.85 -16.35 -2.73
CA THR A 351 -9.75 -17.04 -3.64
C THR A 351 -9.42 -18.52 -3.75
N GLU A 352 -10.42 -19.33 -3.99
CA GLU A 352 -10.24 -20.73 -4.38
C GLU A 352 -10.31 -20.86 -5.89
N LYS A 353 -9.41 -21.65 -6.49
CA LYS A 353 -9.45 -21.95 -7.92
C LYS A 353 -10.79 -22.60 -8.29
N GLY A 354 -11.54 -21.98 -9.21
CA GLY A 354 -12.89 -22.41 -9.58
C GLY A 354 -13.94 -22.28 -8.47
N GLY A 355 -13.58 -21.75 -7.31
CA GLY A 355 -14.40 -21.63 -6.11
C GLY A 355 -14.83 -20.20 -5.78
N GLY A 356 -15.05 -19.96 -4.49
CA GLY A 356 -15.40 -18.65 -3.91
C GLY A 356 -14.20 -17.83 -3.50
N HIS A 357 -14.45 -16.86 -2.63
CA HIS A 357 -13.42 -16.04 -1.98
C HIS A 357 -13.73 -15.91 -0.49
N TRP A 358 -12.72 -15.51 0.30
CA TRP A 358 -12.91 -15.08 1.69
C TRP A 358 -12.03 -13.88 2.02
N LEU A 359 -12.36 -13.20 3.11
CA LEU A 359 -11.70 -11.98 3.55
C LEU A 359 -10.74 -12.32 4.68
N GLN A 360 -9.48 -11.94 4.54
CA GLN A 360 -8.48 -12.10 5.59
C GLN A 360 -8.67 -11.06 6.71
N THR A 361 -8.02 -11.26 7.83
CA THR A 361 -8.11 -10.34 8.98
C THR A 361 -7.67 -8.93 8.64
N ILE A 362 -6.66 -8.76 7.78
CA ILE A 362 -6.13 -7.47 7.30
C ILE A 362 -7.09 -6.71 6.36
N TYR A 363 -8.10 -7.39 5.80
CA TYR A 363 -9.13 -6.75 4.98
C TYR A 363 -9.85 -5.65 5.75
N TYR A 364 -10.18 -5.90 7.01
CA TYR A 364 -11.01 -5.00 7.79
C TYR A 364 -10.32 -3.67 8.13
N PRO A 365 -9.09 -3.63 8.65
CA PRO A 365 -8.38 -2.36 8.81
C PRO A 365 -8.31 -1.58 7.50
N PHE A 366 -7.91 -2.23 6.40
CA PHE A 366 -7.86 -1.59 5.09
C PHE A 366 -9.21 -0.96 4.71
N TYR A 367 -10.30 -1.73 4.82
CA TYR A 367 -11.66 -1.27 4.53
C TYR A 367 -12.02 -0.01 5.32
N TYR A 368 -11.79 -0.03 6.64
CA TYR A 368 -12.16 1.10 7.49
C TYR A 368 -11.34 2.35 7.23
N PHE A 369 -10.06 2.22 7.02
CA PHE A 369 -9.22 3.38 6.65
C PHE A 369 -9.61 3.93 5.28
N ALA A 370 -9.74 3.09 4.26
CA ALA A 370 -10.07 3.53 2.91
C ALA A 370 -11.45 4.20 2.81
N ASN A 371 -12.41 3.77 3.62
CA ASN A 371 -13.75 4.34 3.63
C ASN A 371 -13.91 5.55 4.55
N TYR A 372 -13.18 5.61 5.67
CA TYR A 372 -13.43 6.62 6.71
C TYR A 372 -12.27 7.57 6.99
N ALA A 373 -11.02 7.26 6.62
CA ALA A 373 -9.92 8.20 6.74
C ALA A 373 -9.94 9.22 5.58
N LYS A 374 -11.01 10.00 5.51
CA LYS A 374 -11.23 11.04 4.49
C LYS A 374 -11.21 12.42 5.14
N GLY A 375 -10.53 13.38 4.52
CA GLY A 375 -10.42 14.73 5.05
C GLY A 375 -9.03 15.01 5.63
N ILE A 376 -8.96 15.73 6.71
CA ILE A 376 -7.75 16.31 7.27
C ILE A 376 -7.24 15.46 8.44
N VAL A 377 -6.01 14.99 8.37
CA VAL A 377 -5.34 14.33 9.50
C VAL A 377 -4.96 15.38 10.53
N LEU A 378 -5.40 15.20 11.77
CA LEU A 378 -5.03 16.10 12.87
C LEU A 378 -3.68 15.66 13.48
N ASN A 379 -2.84 16.65 13.79
CA ASN A 379 -1.63 16.43 14.58
C ASN A 379 -2.00 16.34 16.05
N VAL A 380 -2.24 15.12 16.54
CA VAL A 380 -2.70 14.89 17.91
C VAL A 380 -1.53 14.77 18.87
N SER A 381 -1.67 15.35 20.07
CA SER A 381 -0.77 15.10 21.19
C SER A 381 -1.33 13.94 22.03
N SER A 382 -0.59 12.85 22.14
CA SER A 382 -0.98 11.67 22.92
C SER A 382 -0.06 11.49 24.13
N THR A 383 -0.65 11.25 25.30
CA THR A 383 0.07 10.89 26.54
C THR A 383 -0.66 9.73 27.19
N GLY A 384 0.07 8.71 27.62
CA GLY A 384 -0.53 7.53 28.24
C GLY A 384 0.52 6.51 28.69
N PRO A 385 0.08 5.34 29.15
CA PRO A 385 1.00 4.28 29.56
C PRO A 385 1.81 3.76 28.37
N VAL A 386 3.07 3.44 28.65
CA VAL A 386 4.05 2.91 27.70
C VAL A 386 4.62 1.61 28.21
N TYR A 387 5.28 0.86 27.33
CA TYR A 387 6.03 -0.34 27.65
C TYR A 387 7.38 -0.34 26.93
N ASP A 388 8.31 -1.09 27.47
CA ASP A 388 9.58 -1.43 26.83
C ASP A 388 9.53 -2.85 26.30
N CYS A 389 10.19 -3.11 25.18
CA CYS A 389 10.37 -4.43 24.61
C CYS A 389 11.81 -4.62 24.15
N LYS A 390 12.12 -5.74 23.51
CA LYS A 390 13.50 -6.09 23.17
C LYS A 390 14.19 -5.06 22.27
N GLU A 391 13.44 -4.46 21.34
CA GLU A 391 13.99 -3.61 20.28
C GLU A 391 13.59 -2.14 20.44
N PHE A 392 12.57 -1.84 21.25
CA PHE A 392 12.01 -0.49 21.38
C PHE A 392 11.73 -0.12 22.84
N ASN A 393 11.92 1.16 23.18
CA ASN A 393 11.60 1.71 24.50
C ASN A 393 10.46 2.74 24.39
N ASN A 394 9.73 2.91 25.50
CA ASN A 394 8.65 3.89 25.62
C ASN A 394 7.56 3.74 24.55
N VAL A 395 7.25 2.52 24.12
CA VAL A 395 6.21 2.25 23.13
C VAL A 395 4.83 2.50 23.76
N PRO A 396 3.97 3.35 23.18
CA PRO A 396 2.62 3.55 23.71
C PRO A 396 1.79 2.28 23.63
N TYR A 397 1.01 1.96 24.67
CA TYR A 397 0.02 0.87 24.59
C TYR A 397 -1.11 1.18 23.62
N VAL A 398 -1.43 2.45 23.41
CA VAL A 398 -2.43 2.88 22.43
C VAL A 398 -1.76 3.69 21.34
N ASP A 399 -1.77 3.17 20.12
CA ASP A 399 -1.48 3.95 18.92
C ASP A 399 -2.77 4.49 18.31
N SER A 400 -2.76 5.71 17.80
CA SER A 400 -3.99 6.31 17.28
C SER A 400 -3.75 7.48 16.32
N ILE A 401 -4.74 7.69 15.47
CA ILE A 401 -4.89 8.89 14.64
C ILE A 401 -6.32 9.44 14.75
N VAL A 402 -6.47 10.73 14.45
CA VAL A 402 -7.76 11.37 14.28
C VAL A 402 -7.82 12.04 12.93
N VAL A 403 -8.87 11.77 12.18
CA VAL A 403 -9.15 12.40 10.90
C VAL A 403 -10.43 13.22 11.00
N TRP A 404 -10.33 14.47 10.58
CA TRP A 404 -11.47 15.37 10.50
C TRP A 404 -11.97 15.40 9.05
N ASN A 405 -13.12 14.78 8.83
CA ASN A 405 -13.87 14.92 7.59
C ASN A 405 -14.69 16.22 7.65
N ASP A 406 -14.08 17.30 7.17
CA ASP A 406 -14.64 18.64 7.18
C ASP A 406 -15.83 18.80 6.23
N GLU A 407 -15.89 17.98 5.19
CA GLU A 407 -16.97 17.99 4.19
C GLU A 407 -18.25 17.35 4.75
N ASP A 408 -18.13 16.21 5.45
CA ASP A 408 -19.26 15.47 6.00
C ASP A 408 -19.59 15.83 7.46
N GLY A 409 -18.80 16.67 8.11
CA GLY A 409 -18.98 17.03 9.52
C GLY A 409 -18.74 15.86 10.47
N GLU A 410 -17.63 15.15 10.29
CA GLU A 410 -17.28 13.99 11.11
C GLU A 410 -15.86 14.06 11.65
N LEU A 411 -15.68 13.55 12.87
CA LEU A 411 -14.38 13.15 13.40
C LEU A 411 -14.30 11.64 13.45
N VAL A 412 -13.22 11.08 12.92
CA VAL A 412 -12.98 9.64 12.94
C VAL A 412 -11.70 9.37 13.73
N PHE A 413 -11.86 8.64 14.83
CA PHE A 413 -10.77 8.16 15.67
C PHE A 413 -10.48 6.71 15.35
N PHE A 414 -9.24 6.42 14.95
CA PHE A 414 -8.72 5.07 14.75
C PHE A 414 -7.72 4.78 15.85
N ALA A 415 -7.76 3.59 16.43
CA ALA A 415 -6.82 3.19 17.47
C ALA A 415 -6.55 1.70 17.49
N VAL A 416 -5.31 1.34 17.85
CA VAL A 416 -4.91 -0.02 18.22
C VAL A 416 -4.52 -0.04 19.69
N ASN A 417 -5.08 -0.97 20.44
CA ASN A 417 -4.62 -1.31 21.78
C ASN A 417 -3.67 -2.50 21.70
N ARG A 418 -2.38 -2.25 21.98
CA ARG A 418 -1.29 -3.25 21.99
C ARG A 418 -1.23 -4.11 23.25
N ASP A 419 -1.98 -3.74 24.29
CA ASP A 419 -1.95 -4.47 25.57
C ASP A 419 -2.64 -5.82 25.43
N GLU A 420 -1.92 -6.89 25.74
CA GLU A 420 -2.42 -8.27 25.63
C GLU A 420 -3.47 -8.60 26.70
N ASP A 421 -3.35 -7.98 27.87
CA ASP A 421 -4.09 -8.38 29.06
C ASP A 421 -5.14 -7.35 29.49
N ASN A 422 -4.89 -6.06 29.22
CA ASN A 422 -5.66 -4.99 29.81
C ASN A 422 -6.44 -4.16 28.79
N LYS A 423 -7.66 -3.80 29.17
CA LYS A 423 -8.39 -2.74 28.50
C LYS A 423 -7.64 -1.42 28.66
N GLN A 424 -7.60 -0.60 27.62
CA GLN A 424 -7.09 0.75 27.72
C GLN A 424 -8.24 1.77 27.71
N LYS A 425 -8.13 2.79 28.57
CA LYS A 425 -9.07 3.90 28.58
C LYS A 425 -8.46 5.05 27.80
N VAL A 426 -9.21 5.61 26.86
CA VAL A 426 -8.82 6.76 26.06
C VAL A 426 -9.77 7.91 26.35
N SER A 427 -9.20 9.08 26.57
CA SER A 427 -9.91 10.34 26.68
C SER A 427 -9.53 11.20 25.47
N LEU A 428 -10.45 11.32 24.52
CA LEU A 428 -10.32 12.25 23.40
C LEU A 428 -10.76 13.64 23.86
N GLN A 429 -9.83 14.57 23.92
CA GLN A 429 -10.10 15.96 24.26
C GLN A 429 -10.49 16.70 22.97
N LEU A 430 -11.74 17.12 22.88
CA LEU A 430 -12.40 17.63 21.69
C LEU A 430 -12.89 19.07 21.89
N SER A 431 -12.16 19.87 22.67
CA SER A 431 -12.60 21.23 23.08
C SER A 431 -12.87 22.15 21.90
N ASP A 432 -12.20 21.93 20.76
CA ASP A 432 -12.35 22.76 19.56
C ASP A 432 -13.46 22.26 18.62
N PHE A 433 -14.12 21.16 19.00
CA PHE A 433 -15.17 20.54 18.21
C PHE A 433 -16.46 20.43 19.02
N GLU A 434 -17.55 20.89 18.44
CA GLU A 434 -18.89 20.70 19.02
C GLU A 434 -19.43 19.33 18.59
N VAL A 435 -19.23 18.32 19.44
CA VAL A 435 -19.64 16.95 19.17
C VAL A 435 -21.10 16.76 19.52
N ASP A 436 -21.92 16.32 18.54
CA ASP A 436 -23.34 16.05 18.69
C ASP A 436 -23.61 14.60 19.17
N SER A 437 -23.06 13.64 18.46
CA SER A 437 -23.40 12.22 18.70
C SER A 437 -22.32 11.25 18.23
N VAL A 438 -22.43 10.02 18.70
CA VAL A 438 -21.65 8.88 18.15
C VAL A 438 -22.41 8.32 16.96
N ILE A 439 -21.82 8.38 15.77
CA ILE A 439 -22.39 7.80 14.56
C ILE A 439 -22.20 6.28 14.60
N GLU A 440 -20.98 5.84 14.90
CA GLU A 440 -20.60 4.44 14.91
C GLU A 440 -19.41 4.21 15.85
N SER A 441 -19.40 3.07 16.51
CA SER A 441 -18.22 2.57 17.21
C SER A 441 -18.07 1.09 16.94
N ILE A 442 -16.91 0.71 16.44
CA ILE A 442 -16.58 -0.70 16.16
C ILE A 442 -15.30 -1.10 16.89
N GLY A 443 -15.20 -2.39 17.19
CA GLY A 443 -13.99 -3.02 17.70
C GLY A 443 -13.78 -4.37 17.01
N MET A 444 -12.53 -4.63 16.63
CA MET A 444 -12.11 -5.94 16.11
C MET A 444 -11.08 -6.53 17.08
N THR A 445 -11.41 -7.68 17.63
CA THR A 445 -10.57 -8.48 18.53
C THR A 445 -10.98 -9.95 18.42
N ALA A 446 -10.22 -10.87 19.03
CA ALA A 446 -10.55 -12.28 19.05
C ALA A 446 -10.19 -12.91 20.38
N ALA A 447 -10.67 -14.14 20.64
CA ALA A 447 -10.34 -14.90 21.85
C ALA A 447 -8.86 -15.32 21.91
N ASP A 448 -8.24 -15.50 20.74
CA ASP A 448 -6.81 -15.79 20.61
C ASP A 448 -6.24 -14.90 19.49
N LYS A 449 -5.10 -14.26 19.75
CA LYS A 449 -4.40 -13.40 18.81
C LYS A 449 -3.92 -14.11 17.53
N LYS A 450 -3.83 -15.44 17.56
CA LYS A 450 -3.45 -16.28 16.41
C LYS A 450 -4.65 -16.77 15.60
N MET A 451 -5.87 -16.33 15.91
CA MET A 451 -7.05 -16.65 15.10
C MET A 451 -6.95 -16.01 13.72
N THR A 452 -7.38 -16.79 12.72
CA THR A 452 -7.39 -16.43 11.29
C THR A 452 -8.79 -16.57 10.71
N ASN A 453 -9.02 -15.97 9.55
CA ASN A 453 -10.21 -16.20 8.73
C ASN A 453 -9.92 -17.24 7.66
N GLN A 454 -10.92 -18.02 7.28
CA GLN A 454 -10.84 -19.08 6.29
C GLN A 454 -12.13 -19.10 5.46
N PHE A 455 -12.15 -19.86 4.38
CA PHE A 455 -13.34 -20.02 3.55
C PHE A 455 -14.55 -20.45 4.40
N GLN A 456 -15.62 -19.68 4.33
CA GLN A 456 -16.87 -19.85 5.11
C GLN A 456 -16.71 -19.77 6.65
N HIS A 457 -15.58 -19.23 7.14
CA HIS A 457 -15.36 -19.07 8.57
C HIS A 457 -14.67 -17.75 8.90
N ASP A 458 -15.45 -16.72 9.24
CA ASP A 458 -14.98 -15.39 9.64
C ASP A 458 -14.86 -15.33 11.17
N ALA A 459 -13.77 -15.88 11.71
CA ALA A 459 -13.53 -15.92 13.14
C ALA A 459 -13.11 -14.55 13.72
N VAL A 460 -12.47 -13.72 12.90
CA VAL A 460 -11.98 -12.39 13.27
C VAL A 460 -12.65 -11.36 12.36
N LYS A 461 -13.57 -10.59 12.92
CA LYS A 461 -14.27 -9.51 12.20
C LYS A 461 -14.62 -8.37 13.15
N PRO A 462 -14.85 -7.17 12.61
CA PRO A 462 -15.33 -6.03 13.39
C PRO A 462 -16.76 -6.26 13.89
N GLU A 463 -17.01 -5.76 15.10
CA GLU A 463 -18.33 -5.77 15.73
C GLU A 463 -18.68 -4.36 16.22
N THR A 464 -19.95 -3.99 16.17
CA THR A 464 -20.44 -2.77 16.82
C THR A 464 -20.29 -2.91 18.33
N VAL A 465 -19.74 -1.88 18.97
CA VAL A 465 -19.49 -1.86 20.42
C VAL A 465 -20.04 -0.58 21.06
N ASP A 466 -20.58 -0.73 22.26
CA ASP A 466 -21.04 0.40 23.09
C ASP A 466 -19.95 0.72 24.14
N ASN A 467 -18.90 1.39 23.69
CA ASN A 467 -17.72 1.69 24.50
C ASN A 467 -17.36 3.17 24.55
N VAL A 468 -18.23 4.06 24.05
CA VAL A 468 -18.02 5.50 23.96
C VAL A 468 -18.98 6.25 24.87
N LYS A 469 -18.46 7.20 25.65
CA LYS A 469 -19.26 8.14 26.47
C LYS A 469 -18.88 9.57 26.14
N LEU A 470 -19.83 10.34 25.64
CA LEU A 470 -19.66 11.78 25.35
C LEU A 470 -19.99 12.62 26.58
N GLY A 471 -19.26 13.72 26.75
CA GLY A 471 -19.57 14.73 27.74
C GLY A 471 -18.48 15.81 27.89
N ASN A 472 -18.90 17.05 28.06
CA ASN A 472 -18.04 18.19 28.41
C ASN A 472 -16.82 18.40 27.47
N GLY A 473 -17.00 18.32 26.16
CA GLY A 473 -15.90 18.45 25.17
C GLY A 473 -14.91 17.27 25.17
N GLU A 474 -15.35 16.12 25.66
CA GLU A 474 -14.55 14.90 25.76
C GLU A 474 -15.36 13.69 25.26
N ALA A 475 -14.67 12.77 24.58
CA ALA A 475 -15.18 11.42 24.32
C ALA A 475 -14.30 10.39 25.04
N LYS A 476 -14.92 9.63 25.96
CA LYS A 476 -14.24 8.54 26.68
C LYS A 476 -14.49 7.23 25.98
N VAL A 477 -13.41 6.58 25.55
CA VAL A 477 -13.46 5.31 24.83
C VAL A 477 -12.76 4.23 25.65
N VAL A 478 -13.31 3.01 25.67
CA VAL A 478 -12.69 1.85 26.32
C VAL A 478 -12.35 0.80 25.26
N LEU A 479 -11.05 0.59 25.05
CA LEU A 479 -10.53 -0.37 24.08
C LEU A 479 -10.27 -1.72 24.75
N LYS A 480 -10.72 -2.80 24.12
CA LYS A 480 -10.42 -4.18 24.59
C LYS A 480 -8.94 -4.50 24.41
N PRO A 481 -8.38 -5.49 25.13
CA PRO A 481 -7.04 -6.00 24.86
C PRO A 481 -6.91 -6.43 23.40
N LEU A 482 -5.73 -6.20 22.80
CA LEU A 482 -5.42 -6.55 21.41
C LEU A 482 -6.59 -6.28 20.48
N SER A 483 -6.86 -5.01 20.24
CA SER A 483 -8.01 -4.60 19.42
C SER A 483 -7.70 -3.46 18.46
N PHE A 484 -8.28 -3.53 17.28
CA PHE A 484 -8.42 -2.41 16.36
C PHE A 484 -9.79 -1.78 16.56
N ASN A 485 -9.85 -0.45 16.62
CA ASN A 485 -11.06 0.28 16.94
C ASN A 485 -11.26 1.48 16.01
N VAL A 486 -12.51 1.75 15.65
CA VAL A 486 -12.91 2.94 14.91
C VAL A 486 -14.09 3.58 15.59
N VAL A 487 -14.00 4.87 15.89
CA VAL A 487 -15.09 5.67 16.45
C VAL A 487 -15.37 6.83 15.52
N ARG A 488 -16.58 6.94 15.04
CA ARG A 488 -17.06 8.06 14.21
C ARG A 488 -17.99 8.94 15.04
N LEU A 489 -17.67 10.22 15.08
CA LEU A 489 -18.40 11.24 15.83
C LEU A 489 -18.99 12.25 14.87
N ARG A 490 -20.27 12.61 15.06
CA ARG A 490 -20.89 13.73 14.37
C ARG A 490 -20.46 15.02 15.06
N ILE A 491 -20.03 16.00 14.28
CA ILE A 491 -19.73 17.36 14.75
C ILE A 491 -20.66 18.37 14.10
N ASN A 492 -21.08 19.36 14.89
CA ASN A 492 -21.80 20.52 14.35
C ASN A 492 -20.82 21.39 13.55
N GLN A 493 -21.25 21.84 12.39
CA GLN A 493 -20.45 22.71 11.49
C GLN A 493 -20.45 24.16 11.97
#